data_6bcf10e06c540e96fd82d7a181e13e1f
#
_entry.id   6bcf10e06c540e96fd82d7a181e13e1f
#
_cell.length_a   1.000
_cell.length_b   1.000
_cell.length_c   1.000
_cell.angle_alpha   90.00
_cell.angle_beta   90.00
_cell.angle_gamma   90.00
#
_symmetry.space_group_name_H-M   'P 1'
#
loop_
_entity.id
_entity.type
_entity.pdbx_description
1 polymer ?
#
loop_
_entity_poly.entity_id
_entity_poly.type
_entity_poly.pdbx_seq_one_letter_code
_entity_poly.pdbx_strand_id
1 'polypeptide(L)'
;MWSPDGGRLAYALFGIGSDFSVKAAAGGKEEDLGHHGANGNLNDWSPYGRYLVYNETFVKTQDDLWLLPLEGDHKPMPLVQTRADEFGAQFSPDGRWLGYQSDKSGRFEIWVQPMPPNGTKSQVSTTAESRFTGGGMARSCFTFPPTES
;
A
#
# COMPACT_ATOMS: atom_id res chain seq x y z
N MET A 1 -11.20 -0.44 2.46
CA MET A 1 -10.55 -1.64 3.06
C MET A 1 -10.79 -1.69 4.55
N TRP A 2 -10.79 -2.89 5.14
CA TRP A 2 -10.98 -3.07 6.57
C TRP A 2 -9.68 -2.93 7.34
N SER A 3 -9.76 -2.39 8.57
CA SER A 3 -8.65 -2.48 9.52
C SER A 3 -8.36 -3.93 9.91
N PRO A 4 -7.14 -4.26 10.36
CA PRO A 4 -6.76 -5.64 10.70
C PRO A 4 -7.63 -6.29 11.79
N ASP A 5 -8.15 -5.48 12.71
CA ASP A 5 -9.07 -5.91 13.76
C ASP A 5 -10.55 -5.99 13.32
N GLY A 6 -10.84 -5.58 12.08
CA GLY A 6 -12.19 -5.53 11.52
C GLY A 6 -13.10 -4.44 12.12
N GLY A 7 -12.57 -3.57 12.96
CA GLY A 7 -13.36 -2.56 13.67
C GLY A 7 -13.55 -1.26 12.90
N ARG A 8 -12.73 -0.98 11.87
CA ARG A 8 -12.75 0.26 11.10
C ARG A 8 -12.69 -0.01 9.59
N LEU A 9 -13.23 0.92 8.81
CA LEU A 9 -13.19 0.92 7.35
C LEU A 9 -12.45 2.17 6.88
N ALA A 10 -11.38 2.00 6.10
CA ALA A 10 -10.74 3.06 5.33
C ALA A 10 -11.28 3.06 3.91
N TYR A 11 -11.53 4.24 3.36
CA TYR A 11 -12.04 4.43 2.00
C TYR A 11 -11.56 5.75 1.41
N ALA A 12 -11.60 5.82 0.09
CA ALA A 12 -11.29 7.02 -0.68
C ALA A 12 -12.58 7.59 -1.27
N LEU A 13 -12.73 8.90 -1.21
CA LEU A 13 -13.75 9.65 -1.92
C LEU A 13 -13.08 10.34 -3.11
N PHE A 14 -13.58 10.04 -4.31
CA PHE A 14 -13.04 10.58 -5.55
C PHE A 14 -13.84 11.81 -5.98
N GLY A 15 -13.14 12.93 -6.21
CA GLY A 15 -13.71 14.19 -6.66
C GLY A 15 -12.69 14.95 -7.51
N ILE A 16 -12.31 16.16 -7.11
CA ILE A 16 -11.19 16.92 -7.71
C ILE A 16 -9.83 16.38 -7.19
N GLY A 17 -9.82 15.18 -6.64
CA GLY A 17 -8.72 14.45 -6.04
C GLY A 17 -9.23 13.29 -5.22
N SER A 18 -8.39 12.72 -4.38
CA SER A 18 -8.74 11.63 -3.48
C SER A 18 -8.65 12.10 -2.03
N ASP A 19 -9.80 12.11 -1.34
CA ASP A 19 -9.87 12.34 0.10
C ASP A 19 -9.95 10.99 0.81
N PHE A 20 -9.06 10.73 1.75
CA PHE A 20 -9.06 9.49 2.51
C PHE A 20 -9.76 9.70 3.85
N SER A 21 -10.58 8.75 4.22
CA SER A 21 -11.31 8.76 5.48
C SER A 21 -11.31 7.39 6.15
N VAL A 22 -11.41 7.40 7.47
CA VAL A 22 -11.60 6.20 8.29
C VAL A 22 -12.85 6.35 9.14
N LYS A 23 -13.63 5.28 9.25
CA LYS A 23 -14.84 5.24 10.06
C LYS A 23 -14.96 3.92 10.81
N ALA A 24 -15.44 3.99 12.05
CA ALA A 24 -15.75 2.78 12.82
C ALA A 24 -16.94 2.03 12.20
N ALA A 25 -16.85 0.70 12.13
CA ALA A 25 -17.91 -0.16 11.58
C ALA A 25 -19.23 -0.05 12.37
N ALA A 26 -19.13 0.19 13.68
CA ALA A 26 -20.28 0.41 14.55
C ALA A 26 -20.94 1.80 14.38
N GLY A 27 -20.45 2.62 13.46
CA GLY A 27 -20.87 4.01 13.28
C GLY A 27 -20.06 4.98 14.13
N GLY A 28 -20.43 6.27 14.06
CA GLY A 28 -19.72 7.33 14.77
C GLY A 28 -19.14 8.38 13.84
N LYS A 29 -18.25 9.22 14.39
CA LYS A 29 -17.60 10.28 13.66
C LYS A 29 -16.62 9.70 12.63
N GLU A 30 -16.62 10.26 11.44
CA GLU A 30 -15.63 10.03 10.41
C GLU A 30 -14.34 10.77 10.75
N GLU A 31 -13.21 10.12 10.58
CA GLU A 31 -11.88 10.69 10.70
C GLU A 31 -11.37 11.01 9.30
N ASP A 32 -11.16 12.28 9.05
CA ASP A 32 -10.58 12.78 7.80
C ASP A 32 -9.06 12.63 7.87
N LEU A 33 -8.49 11.90 6.92
CA LEU A 33 -7.03 11.69 6.79
C LEU A 33 -6.39 12.67 5.81
N GLY A 34 -7.16 13.56 5.21
CA GLY A 34 -6.70 14.59 4.30
C GLY A 34 -6.82 14.26 2.82
N HIS A 35 -6.40 15.24 2.01
CA HIS A 35 -6.43 15.19 0.56
C HIS A 35 -5.11 14.59 0.01
N HIS A 36 -5.23 13.58 -0.84
CA HIS A 36 -4.11 12.83 -1.41
C HIS A 36 -4.18 12.82 -2.93
N GLY A 37 -3.59 13.87 -3.53
CA GLY A 37 -3.39 14.01 -4.98
C GLY A 37 -4.61 13.76 -5.87
N ALA A 38 -4.37 13.71 -7.17
CA ALA A 38 -5.44 13.58 -8.16
C ALA A 38 -6.02 12.15 -8.26
N ASN A 39 -5.23 11.13 -7.96
CA ASN A 39 -5.59 9.71 -8.15
C ASN A 39 -4.97 8.84 -7.04
N GLY A 40 -5.12 9.24 -5.77
CA GLY A 40 -4.68 8.42 -4.65
C GLY A 40 -5.54 7.16 -4.50
N ASN A 41 -4.90 5.99 -4.44
CA ASN A 41 -5.58 4.70 -4.25
C ASN A 41 -5.04 4.00 -3.02
N LEU A 42 -5.93 3.68 -2.07
CA LEU A 42 -5.60 2.88 -0.89
C LEU A 42 -5.26 1.45 -1.32
N ASN A 43 -4.10 0.95 -0.88
CA ASN A 43 -3.62 -0.38 -1.24
C ASN A 43 -3.78 -1.39 -0.09
N ASP A 44 -3.23 -1.08 1.10
CA ASP A 44 -3.32 -1.98 2.24
C ASP A 44 -3.21 -1.24 3.58
N TRP A 45 -3.64 -1.91 4.65
CA TRP A 45 -3.54 -1.47 6.03
C TRP A 45 -2.50 -2.32 6.76
N SER A 46 -1.55 -1.68 7.43
CA SER A 46 -0.53 -2.42 8.17
C SER A 46 -1.16 -3.31 9.25
N PRO A 47 -0.61 -4.53 9.51
CA PRO A 47 -1.21 -5.50 10.45
C PRO A 47 -1.40 -4.98 11.87
N TYR A 48 -0.59 -4.00 12.27
CA TYR A 48 -0.68 -3.38 13.59
C TYR A 48 -1.57 -2.12 13.64
N GLY A 49 -2.28 -1.82 12.53
CA GLY A 49 -3.24 -0.73 12.48
C GLY A 49 -2.66 0.68 12.46
N ARG A 50 -1.34 0.84 12.28
CA ARG A 50 -0.65 2.14 12.41
C ARG A 50 -0.53 2.91 11.12
N TYR A 51 -0.54 2.23 9.98
CA TYR A 51 -0.27 2.83 8.68
C TYR A 51 -1.24 2.32 7.62
N LEU A 52 -1.58 3.19 6.69
CA LEU A 52 -2.09 2.82 5.37
C LEU A 52 -0.95 2.95 4.36
N VAL A 53 -0.88 2.04 3.39
CA VAL A 53 -0.08 2.22 2.19
C VAL A 53 -1.00 2.54 1.04
N TYR A 54 -0.61 3.51 0.21
CA TYR A 54 -1.38 3.93 -0.95
C TYR A 54 -0.44 4.29 -2.11
N ASN A 55 -0.94 4.26 -3.32
CA ASN A 55 -0.24 4.85 -4.47
C ASN A 55 -0.90 6.15 -4.89
N GLU A 56 -0.11 7.05 -5.43
CA GLU A 56 -0.53 8.33 -5.96
C GLU A 56 0.16 8.58 -7.29
N THR A 57 -0.63 9.00 -8.31
CA THR A 57 -0.12 9.22 -9.66
C THR A 57 0.46 10.63 -9.80
N PHE A 58 1.70 10.71 -10.25
CA PHE A 58 2.39 11.95 -10.57
C PHE A 58 2.77 12.00 -12.06
N VAL A 59 2.74 13.20 -12.64
CA VAL A 59 3.05 13.40 -14.07
C VAL A 59 4.49 12.98 -14.44
N LYS A 60 5.42 13.04 -13.48
CA LYS A 60 6.84 12.77 -13.72
C LYS A 60 7.30 11.37 -13.39
N THR A 61 6.67 10.76 -12.41
CA THR A 61 7.09 9.48 -11.81
C THR A 61 6.06 8.38 -11.99
N GLN A 62 4.89 8.69 -12.55
CA GLN A 62 3.73 7.78 -12.63
C GLN A 62 3.17 7.49 -11.23
N ASP A 63 2.88 6.23 -10.90
CA ASP A 63 2.40 5.86 -9.57
C ASP A 63 3.57 5.66 -8.62
N ASP A 64 3.58 6.41 -7.52
CA ASP A 64 4.53 6.28 -6.41
C ASP A 64 3.82 5.72 -5.17
N LEU A 65 4.53 4.96 -4.35
CA LEU A 65 4.01 4.42 -3.09
C LEU A 65 4.31 5.34 -1.91
N TRP A 66 3.29 5.55 -1.11
CA TRP A 66 3.31 6.39 0.09
C TRP A 66 2.82 5.62 1.31
N LEU A 67 3.34 6.01 2.47
CA LEU A 67 2.91 5.51 3.77
C LEU A 67 2.22 6.63 4.54
N LEU A 68 0.97 6.40 4.95
CA LEU A 68 0.16 7.37 5.70
C LEU A 68 0.03 6.90 7.15
N PRO A 69 0.61 7.64 8.12
CA PRO A 69 0.39 7.36 9.53
C PRO A 69 -1.07 7.61 9.92
N LEU A 70 -1.63 6.71 10.75
CA LEU A 70 -2.97 6.86 11.30
C LEU A 70 -2.98 7.48 12.70
N GLU A 71 -1.83 7.90 13.18
CA GLU A 71 -1.65 8.62 14.45
C GLU A 71 -0.88 9.91 14.19
N GLY A 72 -1.16 10.92 14.96
CA GLY A 72 -0.49 12.22 14.86
C GLY A 72 -1.09 13.15 13.81
N ASP A 73 -0.26 13.75 12.99
CA ASP A 73 -0.64 14.77 12.00
C ASP A 73 -1.03 14.19 10.63
N HIS A 74 -1.10 12.88 10.48
CA HIS A 74 -1.41 12.16 9.23
C HIS A 74 -0.54 12.60 8.04
N LYS A 75 0.71 12.98 8.32
CA LYS A 75 1.61 13.45 7.26
C LYS A 75 2.16 12.28 6.45
N PRO A 76 1.89 12.22 5.12
CA PRO A 76 2.40 11.17 4.27
C PRO A 76 3.92 11.12 4.23
N MET A 77 4.46 9.92 4.17
CA MET A 77 5.89 9.64 4.02
C MET A 77 6.13 8.91 2.70
N PRO A 78 7.10 9.33 1.88
CA PRO A 78 7.45 8.62 0.66
C PRO A 78 8.00 7.24 1.00
N LEU A 79 7.54 6.21 0.30
CA LEU A 79 7.93 4.82 0.54
C LEU A 79 8.72 4.22 -0.63
N VAL A 80 8.20 4.32 -1.84
CA VAL A 80 8.89 3.97 -3.08
C VAL A 80 8.57 5.05 -4.10
N GLN A 81 9.60 5.78 -4.52
CA GLN A 81 9.50 6.84 -5.51
C GLN A 81 10.62 6.64 -6.52
N THR A 82 10.29 6.18 -7.70
CA THR A 82 11.25 5.97 -8.77
C THR A 82 10.70 6.57 -10.09
N ARG A 83 11.31 6.26 -11.22
CA ARG A 83 10.75 6.60 -12.54
C ARG A 83 9.84 5.49 -13.08
N ALA A 84 9.71 4.41 -12.34
CA ALA A 84 8.85 3.29 -12.66
C ALA A 84 7.45 3.53 -12.09
N ASP A 85 6.52 2.72 -12.53
CA ASP A 85 5.15 2.68 -12.07
C ASP A 85 5.05 1.70 -10.89
N GLU A 86 4.74 2.18 -9.68
CA GLU A 86 4.69 1.36 -8.46
C GLU A 86 3.30 1.39 -7.85
N PHE A 87 2.66 0.21 -7.73
CA PHE A 87 1.31 0.09 -7.17
C PHE A 87 1.05 -1.29 -6.55
N GLY A 88 -0.17 -1.47 -6.00
CA GLY A 88 -0.64 -2.75 -5.49
C GLY A 88 0.14 -3.22 -4.28
N ALA A 89 0.58 -2.30 -3.42
CA ALA A 89 1.39 -2.61 -2.26
C ALA A 89 0.60 -3.37 -1.19
N GLN A 90 1.21 -4.41 -0.59
CA GLN A 90 0.63 -5.19 0.50
C GLN A 90 1.67 -5.50 1.57
N PHE A 91 1.27 -5.39 2.83
CA PHE A 91 2.08 -5.82 3.95
C PHE A 91 2.06 -7.34 4.11
N SER A 92 3.17 -7.91 4.54
CA SER A 92 3.15 -9.27 5.07
C SER A 92 2.30 -9.33 6.36
N PRO A 93 1.74 -10.51 6.72
CA PRO A 93 0.90 -10.65 7.91
C PRO A 93 1.60 -10.26 9.22
N ASP A 94 2.92 -10.36 9.27
CA ASP A 94 3.75 -9.96 10.41
C ASP A 94 4.27 -8.51 10.32
N GLY A 95 3.89 -7.78 9.26
CA GLY A 95 4.26 -6.37 9.04
C GLY A 95 5.74 -6.12 8.77
N ARG A 96 6.57 -7.17 8.62
CA ARG A 96 8.02 -7.04 8.40
C ARG A 96 8.42 -6.78 6.96
N TRP A 97 7.51 -7.06 6.01
CA TRP A 97 7.75 -6.94 4.59
C TRP A 97 6.63 -6.19 3.90
N LEU A 98 6.97 -5.53 2.81
CA LEU A 98 6.03 -4.94 1.86
C LEU A 98 6.31 -5.51 0.48
N GLY A 99 5.31 -6.15 -0.13
CA GLY A 99 5.31 -6.55 -1.53
C GLY A 99 4.58 -5.53 -2.38
N TYR A 100 5.06 -5.25 -3.60
CA TYR A 100 4.43 -4.32 -4.53
C TYR A 100 4.78 -4.67 -5.98
N GLN A 101 4.05 -4.11 -6.92
CA GLN A 101 4.33 -4.22 -8.34
C GLN A 101 5.15 -3.04 -8.81
N SER A 102 6.14 -3.27 -9.69
CA SER A 102 6.89 -2.21 -10.36
C SER A 102 7.36 -2.66 -11.74
N ASP A 103 7.31 -1.75 -12.71
CA ASP A 103 7.83 -1.96 -14.07
C ASP A 103 9.30 -1.53 -14.24
N LYS A 104 10.01 -1.32 -13.16
CA LYS A 104 11.43 -0.90 -13.13
C LYS A 104 12.35 -1.76 -14.00
N SER A 105 12.03 -3.03 -14.19
CA SER A 105 12.77 -3.96 -15.06
C SER A 105 12.36 -3.89 -16.54
N GLY A 106 11.47 -2.96 -16.91
CA GLY A 106 10.87 -2.84 -18.24
C GLY A 106 9.58 -3.62 -18.43
N ARG A 107 9.10 -4.30 -17.38
CA ARG A 107 7.80 -4.97 -17.29
C ARG A 107 7.39 -5.07 -15.83
N PHE A 108 6.08 -5.25 -15.57
CA PHE A 108 5.60 -5.38 -14.19
C PHE A 108 6.09 -6.68 -13.56
N GLU A 109 6.77 -6.54 -12.44
CA GLU A 109 7.31 -7.60 -11.61
C GLU A 109 6.94 -7.35 -10.15
N ILE A 110 6.97 -8.41 -9.34
CA ILE A 110 6.78 -8.30 -7.90
C ILE A 110 8.12 -8.00 -7.22
N TRP A 111 8.11 -6.95 -6.45
CA TRP A 111 9.23 -6.51 -5.63
C TRP A 111 8.86 -6.59 -4.16
N VAL A 112 9.85 -6.84 -3.32
CA VAL A 112 9.69 -6.92 -1.87
C VAL A 112 10.77 -6.08 -1.21
N GLN A 113 10.39 -5.36 -0.15
CA GLN A 113 11.31 -4.63 0.72
C GLN A 113 10.97 -4.85 2.19
N PRO A 114 11.95 -4.76 3.11
CA PRO A 114 11.68 -4.82 4.56
C PRO A 114 10.93 -3.58 5.05
N MET A 115 10.22 -3.75 6.15
CA MET A 115 9.56 -2.68 6.88
C MET A 115 10.07 -2.64 8.33
N PRO A 116 10.62 -1.51 8.81
CA PRO A 116 10.81 -0.25 8.09
C PRO A 116 11.82 -0.37 6.95
N PRO A 117 11.73 0.50 5.91
CA PRO A 117 12.64 0.46 4.78
C PRO A 117 14.09 0.65 5.19
N ASN A 118 15.00 -0.17 4.66
CA ASN A 118 16.44 -0.08 4.89
C ASN A 118 17.25 0.11 3.59
N GLY A 119 16.56 0.42 2.47
CA GLY A 119 17.17 0.57 1.16
C GLY A 119 17.30 -0.72 0.34
N THR A 120 17.12 -1.88 0.97
CA THR A 120 17.16 -3.17 0.26
C THR A 120 15.83 -3.44 -0.43
N LYS A 121 15.88 -3.83 -1.70
CA LYS A 121 14.72 -4.23 -2.50
C LYS A 121 15.09 -5.47 -3.29
N SER A 122 14.23 -6.47 -3.28
CA SER A 122 14.44 -7.74 -3.99
C SER A 122 13.31 -8.00 -4.97
N GLN A 123 13.65 -8.37 -6.19
CA GLN A 123 12.68 -8.86 -7.16
C GLN A 123 12.37 -10.32 -6.86
N VAL A 124 11.10 -10.66 -6.73
CA VAL A 124 10.63 -12.00 -6.36
C VAL A 124 10.10 -12.76 -7.58
N SER A 125 9.42 -12.07 -8.52
CA SER A 125 8.94 -12.69 -9.76
C SER A 125 9.89 -12.38 -10.91
N THR A 126 10.03 -13.36 -11.82
CA THR A 126 10.78 -13.22 -13.08
C THR A 126 9.91 -13.39 -14.31
N THR A 127 8.60 -13.62 -14.15
CA THR A 127 7.65 -13.87 -15.24
C THR A 127 6.37 -13.07 -15.05
N ALA A 128 5.97 -12.33 -16.06
CA ALA A 128 4.88 -11.36 -16.09
C ALA A 128 3.46 -11.97 -16.08
N GLU A 129 3.18 -13.04 -15.37
CA GLU A 129 1.82 -13.63 -15.29
C GLU A 129 1.11 -13.40 -13.95
N SER A 130 1.56 -12.47 -13.14
CA SER A 130 0.87 -12.12 -11.90
C SER A 130 -0.07 -10.97 -12.15
N ARG A 131 -1.26 -11.24 -12.67
CA ARG A 131 -2.39 -10.31 -12.53
C ARG A 131 -2.76 -10.24 -11.06
N PHE A 132 -2.24 -9.25 -10.38
CA PHE A 132 -2.85 -8.75 -9.15
C PHE A 132 -4.17 -8.07 -9.57
N THR A 133 -5.23 -8.82 -9.65
CA THR A 133 -6.56 -8.25 -9.80
C THR A 133 -6.91 -7.59 -8.46
N GLY A 134 -6.88 -6.28 -8.44
CA GLY A 134 -7.45 -5.49 -7.35
C GLY A 134 -8.94 -5.78 -7.22
N GLY A 135 -9.26 -6.65 -6.32
CA GLY A 135 -10.61 -7.05 -5.98
C GLY A 135 -10.54 -7.99 -4.78
N GLY A 136 -11.06 -7.55 -3.66
CA GLY A 136 -10.98 -8.13 -2.35
C GLY A 136 -10.88 -9.65 -2.27
N MET A 137 -10.14 -10.11 -1.27
CA MET A 137 -9.90 -11.49 -0.86
C MET A 137 -8.80 -12.25 -1.61
N ALA A 138 -7.56 -11.97 -1.28
CA ALA A 138 -6.52 -12.99 -1.35
C ALA A 138 -5.53 -12.81 -0.18
N ARG A 139 -5.95 -13.19 1.01
CA ARG A 139 -5.05 -13.33 2.18
C ARG A 139 -4.08 -14.52 2.06
N SER A 140 -3.88 -15.12 0.88
CA SER A 140 -3.24 -16.44 0.80
C SER A 140 -2.30 -16.68 -0.37
N CYS A 141 -1.49 -15.71 -0.82
CA CYS A 141 -0.50 -16.00 -1.86
C CYS A 141 0.94 -15.58 -1.59
N PHE A 142 1.31 -15.14 -0.39
CA PHE A 142 2.71 -14.97 -0.03
C PHE A 142 3.12 -15.99 1.04
N THR A 143 3.50 -17.18 0.62
CA THR A 143 4.36 -18.05 1.42
C THR A 143 5.81 -17.65 1.14
N PHE A 144 6.38 -16.87 2.04
CA PHE A 144 7.81 -16.61 2.04
C PHE A 144 8.56 -17.91 2.40
N PRO A 145 9.67 -18.23 1.72
CA PRO A 145 10.51 -19.34 2.17
C PRO A 145 11.01 -19.05 3.58
N PRO A 146 11.18 -20.07 4.43
CA PRO A 146 11.72 -19.88 5.76
C PRO A 146 13.13 -19.28 5.65
N THR A 147 13.37 -18.22 6.42
CA THR A 147 14.70 -17.65 6.58
C THR A 147 15.58 -18.70 7.23
N GLU A 148 16.54 -19.23 6.50
CA GLU A 148 17.63 -20.00 7.10
C GLU A 148 18.38 -19.09 8.09
N SER A 149 18.45 -19.55 9.32
CA SER A 149 19.18 -18.98 10.45
C SER A 149 20.68 -19.17 10.33
#